data_fd0fcf7f8123e2d5f58fa166e34a1743
#
_entry.id   fd0fcf7f8123e2d5f58fa166e34a1743
#
_cell.length_a   1.000
_cell.length_b   1.000
_cell.length_c   1.000
_cell.angle_alpha   90.00
_cell.angle_beta   90.00
_cell.angle_gamma   90.00
#
_symmetry.space_group_name_H-M   'P 1'
#
loop_
_entity.id
_entity.type
_entity.pdbx_description
1 polymer ?
#
loop_
_entity_poly.entity_id
_entity_poly.type
_entity_poly.pdbx_seq_one_letter_code
_entity_poly.pdbx_strand_id
1 'polypeptide(L)'
;MLEDLDDDGNEGTGWLVFFRHIESRDRVGAGTWLKTGDRIGPPSWEGGMANGTHVHLARKYNGEWIAADSSLPFVLDGWVSTGLGTEYDGDLVTGGKSIEACDCRSPSNEISRP
;
A
#
# COMPACT_ATOMS: atom_id res chain seq x y z
N MET A 1 -8.33 -3.36 -5.15
CA MET A 1 -8.34 -2.06 -5.86
C MET A 1 -6.99 -1.82 -6.48
N LEU A 2 -6.96 -1.35 -7.72
CA LEU A 2 -5.73 -1.08 -8.45
C LEU A 2 -5.68 0.40 -8.83
N GLU A 3 -4.52 1.00 -8.64
CA GLU A 3 -4.23 2.35 -9.11
C GLU A 3 -3.20 2.25 -10.24
N ASP A 4 -3.62 2.66 -11.43
CA ASP A 4 -2.80 2.65 -12.65
C ASP A 4 -2.10 4.00 -12.76
N LEU A 5 -0.79 4.02 -12.54
CA LEU A 5 -0.04 5.28 -12.46
C LEU A 5 0.27 5.88 -13.84
N ASP A 6 0.26 5.09 -14.91
CA ASP A 6 0.45 5.60 -16.27
C ASP A 6 -0.86 5.78 -17.05
N ASP A 7 -2.00 5.41 -16.45
CA ASP A 7 -3.34 5.60 -16.99
C ASP A 7 -3.54 5.03 -18.41
N ASP A 8 -2.91 3.92 -18.70
CA ASP A 8 -3.08 3.25 -19.99
C ASP A 8 -4.16 2.14 -19.96
N GLY A 9 -4.76 1.88 -18.81
CA GLY A 9 -5.75 0.83 -18.62
C GLY A 9 -5.18 -0.60 -18.72
N ASN A 10 -3.85 -0.74 -18.71
CA ASN A 10 -3.17 -2.01 -18.87
C ASN A 10 -2.24 -2.26 -17.68
N GLU A 11 -2.59 -3.24 -16.84
CA GLU A 11 -1.77 -3.57 -15.66
C GLU A 11 -0.45 -4.27 -16.00
N GLY A 12 -0.24 -4.63 -17.26
CA GLY A 12 1.01 -5.21 -17.76
C GLY A 12 2.05 -4.17 -18.16
N THR A 13 1.75 -2.87 -18.09
CA THR A 13 2.65 -1.78 -18.48
C THR A 13 2.77 -0.74 -17.38
N GLY A 14 3.99 -0.25 -17.14
CA GLY A 14 4.27 0.79 -16.17
C GLY A 14 4.04 0.37 -14.72
N TRP A 15 4.00 1.35 -13.83
CA TRP A 15 3.78 1.15 -12.41
C TRP A 15 2.30 1.05 -12.08
N LEU A 16 2.00 0.12 -11.17
CA LEU A 16 0.66 -0.09 -10.66
C LEU A 16 0.73 -0.37 -9.16
N VAL A 17 -0.14 0.26 -8.38
CA VAL A 17 -0.28 0.03 -6.95
C VAL A 17 -1.55 -0.74 -6.67
N PHE A 18 -1.43 -1.79 -5.89
CA PHE A 18 -2.52 -2.66 -5.49
C PHE A 18 -2.82 -2.46 -4.00
N PHE A 19 -4.10 -2.18 -3.71
CA PHE A 19 -4.59 -1.98 -2.35
C PHE A 19 -5.55 -3.11 -1.99
N ARG A 20 -5.35 -3.72 -0.84
CA ARG A 20 -6.30 -4.71 -0.28
C ARG A 20 -6.86 -4.21 1.04
N HIS A 21 -8.00 -4.76 1.41
CA HIS A 21 -8.68 -4.45 2.67
C HIS A 21 -9.16 -3.00 2.77
N ILE A 22 -9.50 -2.40 1.63
CA ILE A 22 -10.22 -1.13 1.59
C ILE A 22 -11.71 -1.42 1.55
N GLU A 23 -12.48 -0.81 2.46
CA GLU A 23 -13.91 -1.04 2.58
C GLU A 23 -14.64 -0.69 1.28
N SER A 24 -15.50 -1.59 0.79
CA SER A 24 -16.16 -1.45 -0.49
C SER A 24 -17.19 -0.32 -0.53
N ARG A 25 -17.81 0.01 0.62
CA ARG A 25 -18.87 1.02 0.68
C ARG A 25 -18.38 2.44 0.51
N ASP A 26 -17.18 2.74 1.01
CA ASP A 26 -16.65 4.11 1.08
C ASP A 26 -15.38 4.32 0.25
N ARG A 27 -15.02 3.36 -0.59
CA ARG A 27 -13.86 3.52 -1.44
C ARG A 27 -14.22 4.23 -2.73
N VAL A 28 -13.21 4.87 -3.35
CA VAL A 28 -13.36 5.48 -4.66
C VAL A 28 -13.79 4.46 -5.71
N GLY A 29 -14.60 4.88 -6.66
CA GLY A 29 -15.05 4.04 -7.76
C GLY A 29 -14.01 3.88 -8.86
N ALA A 30 -14.16 2.82 -9.66
CA ALA A 30 -13.32 2.62 -10.84
C ALA A 30 -13.45 3.81 -11.81
N GLY A 31 -12.34 4.18 -12.44
CA GLY A 31 -12.28 5.32 -13.35
C GLY A 31 -12.10 6.67 -12.65
N THR A 32 -11.95 6.70 -11.33
CA THR A 32 -11.71 7.94 -10.59
C THR A 32 -10.28 8.40 -10.77
N TRP A 33 -10.08 9.65 -11.16
CA TRP A 33 -8.77 10.29 -11.14
C TRP A 33 -8.38 10.66 -9.72
N LEU A 34 -7.15 10.34 -9.34
CA LEU A 34 -6.62 10.60 -8.00
C LEU A 34 -5.38 11.50 -8.08
N LYS A 35 -5.28 12.40 -7.11
CA LYS A 35 -4.08 13.20 -6.85
C LYS A 35 -3.46 12.74 -5.53
N THR A 36 -2.17 12.99 -5.35
CA THR A 36 -1.50 12.75 -4.08
C THR A 36 -2.27 13.40 -2.94
N GLY A 37 -2.60 12.62 -1.93
CA GLY A 37 -3.37 13.06 -0.77
C GLY A 37 -4.87 12.82 -0.87
N ASP A 38 -5.39 12.44 -2.03
CA ASP A 38 -6.80 12.09 -2.15
C ASP A 38 -7.13 10.83 -1.34
N ARG A 39 -8.29 10.87 -0.70
CA ARG A 39 -8.78 9.72 0.06
C ARG A 39 -9.22 8.60 -0.88
N ILE A 40 -8.77 7.38 -0.62
CA ILE A 40 -9.18 6.21 -1.42
C ILE A 40 -10.24 5.35 -0.72
N GLY A 41 -10.29 5.35 0.59
CA GLY A 41 -11.26 4.62 1.38
C GLY A 41 -10.70 4.19 2.73
N PRO A 42 -11.55 3.73 3.66
CA PRO A 42 -11.12 3.27 4.97
C PRO A 42 -10.55 1.84 4.90
N PRO A 43 -9.62 1.49 5.80
CA PRO A 43 -9.18 0.10 5.94
C PRO A 43 -10.32 -0.78 6.47
N SER A 44 -10.28 -2.07 6.12
CA SER A 44 -11.29 -3.04 6.53
C SER A 44 -10.74 -4.46 6.63
N TRP A 45 -11.65 -5.43 6.85
CA TRP A 45 -11.37 -6.86 6.79
C TRP A 45 -11.63 -7.45 5.41
N GLU A 46 -12.13 -6.66 4.46
CA GLU A 46 -12.55 -7.12 3.14
C GLU A 46 -11.34 -7.49 2.25
N GLY A 47 -11.60 -8.33 1.27
CA GLY A 47 -10.66 -8.60 0.18
C GLY A 47 -9.59 -9.63 0.50
N GLY A 48 -9.83 -10.54 1.42
CA GLY A 48 -8.94 -11.65 1.74
C GLY A 48 -8.81 -11.93 3.22
N MET A 49 -7.85 -12.78 3.59
CA MET A 49 -7.59 -13.07 5.00
C MET A 49 -6.96 -11.85 5.68
N ALA A 50 -7.54 -11.48 6.82
CA ALA A 50 -7.03 -10.42 7.68
C ALA A 50 -7.38 -10.73 9.13
N ASN A 51 -6.42 -10.50 10.04
CA ASN A 51 -6.63 -10.69 11.48
C ASN A 51 -7.09 -9.41 12.17
N GLY A 52 -7.11 -8.30 11.45
CA GLY A 52 -7.54 -7.00 11.95
C GLY A 52 -7.72 -6.01 10.82
N THR A 53 -8.20 -4.81 11.17
CA THR A 53 -8.38 -3.72 10.22
C THR A 53 -7.03 -3.12 9.87
N HIS A 54 -6.61 -3.27 8.60
CA HIS A 54 -5.35 -2.74 8.09
C HIS A 54 -5.44 -2.54 6.58
N VAL A 55 -4.43 -1.96 5.98
CA VAL A 55 -4.29 -1.84 4.53
C VAL A 55 -3.07 -2.66 4.08
N HIS A 56 -3.26 -3.49 3.07
CA HIS A 56 -2.18 -4.21 2.42
C HIS A 56 -1.87 -3.53 1.09
N LEU A 57 -0.61 -3.19 0.89
CA LEU A 57 -0.11 -2.55 -0.32
C LEU A 57 0.86 -3.45 -1.06
N ALA A 58 0.76 -3.48 -2.36
CA ALA A 58 1.72 -4.13 -3.24
C ALA A 58 1.86 -3.32 -4.52
N ARG A 59 2.92 -3.55 -5.27
CA ARG A 59 3.16 -2.84 -6.53
C ARG A 59 3.64 -3.77 -7.61
N LYS A 60 3.32 -3.41 -8.86
CA LYS A 60 3.81 -4.07 -10.05
C LYS A 60 4.55 -3.07 -10.94
N TYR A 61 5.49 -3.57 -11.70
CA TYR A 61 6.10 -2.85 -12.81
C TYR A 61 6.15 -3.76 -14.04
N ASN A 62 5.55 -3.31 -15.13
CA ASN A 62 5.42 -4.08 -16.37
C ASN A 62 4.89 -5.51 -16.13
N GLY A 63 3.86 -5.62 -15.29
CA GLY A 63 3.19 -6.88 -15.00
C GLY A 63 3.85 -7.77 -13.96
N GLU A 64 5.01 -7.39 -13.44
CA GLU A 64 5.74 -8.15 -12.42
C GLU A 64 5.60 -7.54 -11.02
N TRP A 65 5.39 -8.39 -10.02
CA TRP A 65 5.41 -7.96 -8.63
C TRP A 65 6.81 -7.52 -8.23
N ILE A 66 6.91 -6.34 -7.61
CA ILE A 66 8.17 -5.79 -7.11
C ILE A 66 8.13 -5.82 -5.59
N ALA A 67 9.07 -6.53 -4.97
CA ALA A 67 9.15 -6.61 -3.53
C ALA A 67 9.31 -5.23 -2.88
N ALA A 68 8.62 -5.03 -1.76
CA ALA A 68 8.62 -3.76 -1.05
C ALA A 68 10.02 -3.37 -0.53
N ASP A 69 10.84 -4.36 -0.21
CA ASP A 69 12.19 -4.23 0.36
C ASP A 69 13.32 -4.53 -0.63
N SER A 70 13.02 -4.51 -1.92
CA SER A 70 14.04 -4.73 -2.97
C SER A 70 15.05 -3.58 -3.04
N SER A 71 15.99 -3.67 -3.97
CA SER A 71 16.94 -2.57 -4.26
C SER A 71 16.24 -1.27 -4.67
N LEU A 72 14.98 -1.36 -5.08
CA LEU A 72 14.09 -0.23 -5.31
C LEU A 72 12.94 -0.31 -4.27
N PRO A 73 13.16 0.15 -3.03
CA PRO A 73 12.18 -0.03 -1.96
C PRO A 73 10.90 0.76 -2.22
N PHE A 74 9.81 0.29 -1.61
CA PHE A 74 8.55 1.02 -1.64
C PHE A 74 8.68 2.30 -0.80
N VAL A 75 8.33 3.43 -1.37
CA VAL A 75 8.36 4.72 -0.67
C VAL A 75 6.96 5.31 -0.62
N LEU A 76 6.47 5.55 0.58
CA LEU A 76 5.17 6.13 0.86
C LEU A 76 5.37 7.50 1.49
N ASP A 77 5.44 8.53 0.66
CA ASP A 77 5.55 9.94 1.08
C ASP A 77 6.62 10.16 2.16
N GLY A 78 7.83 9.69 1.87
CA GLY A 78 8.97 9.83 2.79
C GLY A 78 9.20 8.65 3.74
N TRP A 79 8.25 7.73 3.83
CA TRP A 79 8.45 6.48 4.55
C TRP A 79 9.00 5.41 3.61
N VAL A 80 10.14 4.83 3.96
CA VAL A 80 10.82 3.83 3.13
C VAL A 80 10.63 2.45 3.72
N SER A 81 10.20 1.50 2.89
CA SER A 81 10.04 0.11 3.30
C SER A 81 11.39 -0.58 3.47
N THR A 82 11.56 -1.30 4.59
CA THR A 82 12.71 -2.15 4.85
C THR A 82 12.23 -3.54 5.27
N GLY A 83 12.78 -4.58 4.66
CA GLY A 83 12.39 -5.96 4.95
C GLY A 83 13.17 -6.56 6.12
N LEU A 84 12.56 -7.54 6.77
CA LEU A 84 13.17 -8.34 7.82
C LEU A 84 13.44 -9.78 7.35
N GLY A 85 13.28 -10.05 6.04
CA GLY A 85 13.46 -11.37 5.46
C GLY A 85 12.28 -12.31 5.65
N THR A 86 11.20 -11.85 6.25
CA THR A 86 9.97 -12.60 6.49
C THR A 86 8.84 -12.00 5.67
N GLU A 87 8.07 -12.84 5.00
CA GLU A 87 6.92 -12.41 4.22
C GLU A 87 5.88 -11.70 5.10
N TYR A 88 5.33 -10.60 4.60
CA TYR A 88 4.36 -9.73 5.28
C TYR A 88 4.89 -9.06 6.55
N ASP A 89 6.20 -9.08 6.75
CA ASP A 89 6.84 -8.41 7.88
C ASP A 89 7.91 -7.45 7.38
N GLY A 90 8.14 -6.38 8.11
CA GLY A 90 9.09 -5.34 7.77
C GLY A 90 8.72 -4.02 8.43
N ASP A 91 9.53 -3.02 8.19
CA ASP A 91 9.32 -1.69 8.75
C ASP A 91 9.11 -0.64 7.66
N LEU A 92 8.39 0.41 8.00
CA LEU A 92 8.45 1.69 7.32
C LEU A 92 9.27 2.66 8.17
N VAL A 93 10.25 3.30 7.55
CA VAL A 93 11.24 4.13 8.25
C VAL A 93 11.26 5.54 7.66
N THR A 94 11.29 6.54 8.51
CA THR A 94 11.49 7.94 8.13
C THR A 94 12.11 8.72 9.29
N GLY A 95 13.14 9.54 9.02
CA GLY A 95 13.67 10.52 9.95
C GLY A 95 13.96 10.01 11.38
N GLY A 96 14.47 8.79 11.52
CA GLY A 96 14.73 8.18 12.83
C GLY A 96 13.53 7.51 13.49
N LYS A 97 12.38 7.48 12.80
CA LYS A 97 11.18 6.77 13.24
C LYS A 97 11.05 5.47 12.47
N SER A 98 10.55 4.43 13.11
CA SER A 98 10.30 3.13 12.49
C SER A 98 8.97 2.57 12.98
N ILE A 99 8.18 2.03 12.07
CA ILE A 99 6.91 1.38 12.38
C ILE A 99 6.91 0.01 11.71
N GLU A 100 6.77 -1.05 12.51
CA GLU A 100 6.72 -2.41 12.01
C GLU A 100 5.33 -2.73 11.44
N ALA A 101 5.32 -3.52 10.37
CA ALA A 101 4.09 -3.99 9.74
C ALA A 101 3.23 -4.78 10.73
N CYS A 102 1.93 -4.55 10.69
CA CYS A 102 0.97 -5.25 11.55
C CYS A 102 -0.35 -5.41 10.80
N ASP A 103 -0.95 -6.58 10.89
CA ASP A 103 -2.31 -6.83 10.40
C ASP A 103 -3.37 -6.53 11.47
N CYS A 104 -3.04 -5.66 12.41
CA CYS A 104 -3.84 -5.27 13.56
C CYS A 104 -4.44 -3.87 13.40
N ARG A 105 -5.39 -3.55 14.24
CA ARG A 105 -5.89 -2.19 14.40
C ARG A 105 -5.19 -1.53 15.59
N SER A 106 -4.28 -0.61 15.32
CA SER A 106 -3.55 0.10 16.37
C SER A 106 -3.25 1.53 15.94
N PRO A 107 -3.62 2.53 16.75
CA PRO A 107 -3.25 3.93 16.46
C PRO A 107 -1.74 4.15 16.36
N SER A 108 -0.94 3.35 17.05
CA SER A 108 0.52 3.44 17.00
C SER A 108 1.11 2.87 15.70
N ASN A 109 0.29 2.20 14.88
CA ASN A 109 0.70 1.64 13.58
C ASN A 109 0.17 2.46 12.39
N GLU A 110 -0.27 3.67 12.65
CA GLU A 110 -0.67 4.60 11.60
C GLU A 110 0.51 5.45 11.15
N ILE A 111 0.62 5.66 9.85
CA ILE A 111 1.60 6.58 9.27
C ILE A 111 0.89 7.76 8.63
N SER A 112 1.53 8.91 8.70
CA SER A 112 1.10 10.12 8.04
C SER A 112 2.32 10.81 7.44
N ARG A 113 2.09 11.79 6.59
CA ARG A 113 3.17 12.58 6.01
C ARG A 113 4.07 13.11 7.12
N PRO A 114 5.39 12.88 7.01
CA PRO A 114 6.35 13.35 8.02
C PRO A 114 6.40 14.86 8.12
#